data_4e4aa3ba033779bf7e371c78f01c0035
#
_entry.id   4e4aa3ba033779bf7e371c78f01c0035
#
_cell.length_a   1.000
_cell.length_b   1.000
_cell.length_c   1.000
_cell.angle_alpha   90.00
_cell.angle_beta   90.00
_cell.angle_gamma   90.00
#
_symmetry.space_group_name_H-M   'P 1'
#
loop_
_entity.id
_entity.type
_entity.pdbx_description
1 polymer ?
#
loop_
_entity_poly.entity_id
_entity_poly.type
_entity_poly.pdbx_seq_one_letter_code
_entity_poly.pdbx_strand_id
1 'polypeptide(L)'
;MIEDLHWFGFEWQEGPDCGGPFAPYNQSERFHHYRAALEKLRADGFVYPCTCSRRDIRDAASAPNAENEEPIYLGTCRNKNLSTLDAQLLNRINWRFRVPDGETISFADGNFGLQQFVAGKDFGDFVVWRHDDVPAYQLACVVDDAAMQITEVVRGADLLASTARQLLLYRAFNLTPPAFFHCPLLRDETGERLAKRHDALSLRTLRASGETTDSLRQKYF
;
A
#
# COMPACT_ATOMS: atom_id res chain seq x y z
N MET A 1 -1.47 -16.77 -9.79
CA MET A 1 -2.05 -16.34 -8.50
C MET A 1 -3.52 -16.74 -8.41
N ILE A 2 -4.44 -16.31 -9.28
CA ILE A 2 -5.87 -16.71 -9.26
C ILE A 2 -6.02 -18.23 -9.24
N GLU A 3 -5.41 -18.94 -10.19
CA GLU A 3 -5.40 -20.42 -10.21
C GLU A 3 -4.85 -21.05 -8.93
N ASP A 4 -3.86 -20.43 -8.31
CA ASP A 4 -3.26 -20.96 -7.08
C ASP A 4 -4.18 -20.78 -5.87
N LEU A 5 -4.95 -19.67 -5.84
CA LEU A 5 -5.98 -19.44 -4.83
C LEU A 5 -7.14 -20.41 -4.97
N HIS A 6 -7.64 -20.64 -6.20
CA HIS A 6 -8.66 -21.66 -6.46
C HIS A 6 -8.18 -23.07 -6.06
N TRP A 7 -6.94 -23.42 -6.43
CA TRP A 7 -6.34 -24.68 -6.03
C TRP A 7 -6.27 -24.84 -4.52
N PHE A 8 -6.01 -23.73 -3.78
CA PHE A 8 -5.97 -23.73 -2.33
C PHE A 8 -7.37 -23.82 -1.69
N GLY A 9 -8.44 -23.72 -2.48
CA GLY A 9 -9.83 -23.84 -2.08
C GLY A 9 -10.51 -22.52 -1.72
N PHE A 10 -9.94 -21.38 -2.16
CA PHE A 10 -10.63 -20.10 -2.06
C PHE A 10 -11.67 -19.94 -3.16
N GLU A 11 -12.83 -19.44 -2.79
CA GLU A 11 -13.94 -19.10 -3.67
C GLU A 11 -14.33 -17.64 -3.45
N TRP A 12 -14.69 -16.95 -4.52
CA TRP A 12 -15.18 -15.57 -4.47
C TRP A 12 -16.24 -15.32 -5.53
N GLN A 13 -17.09 -14.32 -5.31
CA GLN A 13 -18.21 -13.97 -6.17
C GLN A 13 -17.90 -12.80 -7.10
N GLU A 14 -16.85 -12.03 -6.79
CA GLU A 14 -16.44 -10.85 -7.55
C GLU A 14 -14.94 -10.84 -7.75
N GLY A 15 -14.48 -10.46 -8.93
CA GLY A 15 -13.06 -10.38 -9.21
C GLY A 15 -12.74 -10.24 -10.70
N PRO A 16 -11.44 -10.15 -11.05
CA PRO A 16 -11.01 -9.95 -12.43
C PRO A 16 -11.29 -11.14 -13.35
N ASP A 17 -11.52 -12.32 -12.80
CA ASP A 17 -11.78 -13.57 -13.52
C ASP A 17 -13.27 -13.92 -13.62
N CYS A 18 -14.10 -13.48 -12.70
CA CYS A 18 -15.54 -13.76 -12.67
C CYS A 18 -16.42 -12.51 -12.88
N GLY A 19 -15.84 -11.31 -12.89
CA GLY A 19 -16.59 -10.06 -12.99
C GLY A 19 -17.28 -9.67 -11.70
N GLY A 20 -18.37 -8.90 -11.80
CA GLY A 20 -19.17 -8.43 -10.67
C GLY A 20 -19.71 -7.01 -10.86
N PRO A 21 -20.47 -6.47 -9.88
CA PRO A 21 -21.18 -5.19 -10.02
C PRO A 21 -20.26 -3.97 -10.03
N PHE A 22 -19.00 -4.10 -9.57
CA PHE A 22 -18.04 -3.00 -9.48
C PHE A 22 -16.93 -3.07 -10.55
N ALA A 23 -17.12 -3.88 -11.60
CA ALA A 23 -16.17 -3.98 -12.72
C ALA A 23 -15.86 -2.60 -13.34
N PRO A 24 -14.66 -2.42 -13.92
CA PRO A 24 -13.57 -3.38 -14.04
C PRO A 24 -12.78 -3.57 -12.73
N TYR A 25 -12.24 -4.78 -12.50
CA TYR A 25 -11.45 -5.11 -11.30
C TYR A 25 -9.93 -4.98 -11.53
N ASN A 26 -9.49 -4.80 -12.76
CA ASN A 26 -8.08 -4.55 -13.08
C ASN A 26 -7.74 -3.08 -12.88
N GLN A 27 -6.74 -2.78 -12.07
CA GLN A 27 -6.33 -1.39 -11.79
C GLN A 27 -5.91 -0.62 -13.05
N SER A 28 -5.35 -1.28 -14.05
CA SER A 28 -5.00 -0.66 -15.34
C SER A 28 -6.20 -0.07 -16.10
N GLU A 29 -7.42 -0.52 -15.82
CA GLU A 29 -8.65 -0.05 -16.44
C GLU A 29 -9.36 1.05 -15.62
N ARG A 30 -8.83 1.37 -14.43
CA ARG A 30 -9.43 2.26 -13.45
C ARG A 30 -8.72 3.61 -13.28
N PHE A 31 -7.78 3.94 -14.14
CA PHE A 31 -6.95 5.15 -14.03
C PHE A 31 -7.75 6.46 -13.92
N HIS A 32 -8.93 6.54 -14.51
CA HIS A 32 -9.79 7.71 -14.44
C HIS A 32 -10.26 7.99 -13.01
N HIS A 33 -10.55 6.96 -12.20
CA HIS A 33 -10.91 7.10 -10.79
C HIS A 33 -9.73 7.65 -9.98
N TYR A 34 -8.53 7.10 -10.23
CA TYR A 34 -7.33 7.54 -9.49
C TYR A 34 -6.93 8.96 -9.84
N ARG A 35 -7.09 9.38 -11.11
CA ARG A 35 -6.84 10.77 -11.52
C ARG A 35 -7.82 11.74 -10.87
N ALA A 36 -9.11 11.43 -10.84
CA ALA A 36 -10.11 12.24 -10.15
C ALA A 36 -9.79 12.39 -8.65
N ALA A 37 -9.36 11.30 -8.01
CA ALA A 37 -8.92 11.32 -6.62
C ALA A 37 -7.66 12.18 -6.41
N LEU A 38 -6.66 12.10 -7.30
CA LEU A 38 -5.49 12.97 -7.24
C LEU A 38 -5.87 14.44 -7.36
N GLU A 39 -6.72 14.79 -8.33
CA GLU A 39 -7.15 16.20 -8.53
C GLU A 39 -7.91 16.72 -7.30
N LYS A 40 -8.74 15.91 -6.67
CA LYS A 40 -9.38 16.27 -5.39
C LYS A 40 -8.35 16.53 -4.30
N LEU A 41 -7.37 15.66 -4.10
CA LEU A 41 -6.31 15.87 -3.10
C LEU A 41 -5.48 17.13 -3.39
N ARG A 42 -5.27 17.47 -4.67
CA ARG A 42 -4.57 18.69 -5.08
C ARG A 42 -5.40 19.94 -4.78
N ALA A 43 -6.68 19.92 -5.13
CA ALA A 43 -7.59 21.04 -4.90
C ALA A 43 -7.76 21.36 -3.40
N ASP A 44 -7.83 20.31 -2.59
CA ASP A 44 -7.98 20.41 -1.13
C ASP A 44 -6.64 20.66 -0.39
N GLY A 45 -5.50 20.72 -1.11
CA GLY A 45 -4.19 21.05 -0.54
C GLY A 45 -3.52 19.92 0.26
N PHE A 46 -4.02 18.70 0.15
CA PHE A 46 -3.45 17.54 0.85
C PHE A 46 -2.15 17.03 0.24
N VAL A 47 -1.85 17.38 -1.00
CA VAL A 47 -0.67 16.90 -1.70
C VAL A 47 0.18 18.03 -2.24
N TYR A 48 1.46 17.77 -2.45
CA TYR A 48 2.42 18.71 -3.01
C TYR A 48 3.40 18.01 -3.98
N PRO A 49 4.01 18.75 -4.92
CA PRO A 49 4.95 18.19 -5.87
C PRO A 49 6.32 17.91 -5.22
N CYS A 50 6.90 16.74 -5.52
CA CYS A 50 8.19 16.32 -5.03
C CYS A 50 9.05 15.74 -6.16
N THR A 51 10.28 16.23 -6.28
CA THR A 51 11.27 15.78 -7.28
C THR A 51 12.38 14.91 -6.69
N CYS A 52 12.33 14.63 -5.38
CA CYS A 52 13.34 13.80 -4.73
C CYS A 52 13.33 12.37 -5.26
N SER A 53 14.51 11.85 -5.59
CA SER A 53 14.72 10.44 -5.90
C SER A 53 14.74 9.58 -4.62
N ARG A 54 14.69 8.25 -4.77
CA ARG A 54 14.86 7.33 -3.64
C ARG A 54 16.23 7.48 -2.97
N ARG A 55 17.25 7.84 -3.74
CA ARG A 55 18.59 8.10 -3.22
C ARG A 55 18.62 9.34 -2.34
N ASP A 56 18.04 10.45 -2.81
CA ASP A 56 17.98 11.70 -2.04
C ASP A 56 17.30 11.48 -0.68
N ILE A 57 16.25 10.64 -0.65
CA ILE A 57 15.52 10.32 0.59
C ILE A 57 16.39 9.50 1.55
N ARG A 58 17.12 8.49 1.06
CA ARG A 58 18.02 7.67 1.87
C ARG A 58 19.20 8.47 2.39
N ASP A 59 19.80 9.29 1.55
CA ASP A 59 20.96 10.11 1.91
C ASP A 59 20.60 11.19 2.95
N ALA A 60 19.33 11.65 2.96
CA ALA A 60 18.83 12.59 3.96
C ALA A 60 18.42 11.94 5.29
N ALA A 61 18.16 10.63 5.32
CA ALA A 61 17.81 9.90 6.53
C ALA A 61 19.03 9.70 7.41
N SER A 62 19.10 10.40 8.53
CA SER A 62 20.27 10.43 9.43
C SER A 62 20.48 9.16 10.27
N ALA A 63 19.53 8.24 10.31
CA ALA A 63 19.59 7.00 11.07
C ALA A 63 19.65 5.78 10.12
N PRO A 64 20.43 4.74 10.45
CA PRO A 64 20.33 3.48 9.74
C PRO A 64 18.93 2.91 9.99
N ASN A 65 18.11 2.88 8.94
CA ASN A 65 16.85 2.14 8.97
C ASN A 65 17.18 0.64 9.04
N ALA A 66 16.37 -0.14 9.72
CA ALA A 66 16.46 -1.60 9.65
C ALA A 66 16.37 -2.03 8.18
N GLU A 67 17.06 -3.11 7.80
CA GLU A 67 17.33 -3.49 6.39
C GLU A 67 16.10 -3.58 5.47
N ASN A 68 14.88 -3.51 5.99
CA ASN A 68 13.63 -3.60 5.23
C ASN A 68 12.64 -2.44 5.49
N GLU A 69 13.04 -1.40 6.21
CA GLU A 69 12.17 -0.26 6.47
C GLU A 69 12.27 0.80 5.38
N GLU A 70 11.12 1.30 4.93
CA GLU A 70 11.07 2.42 4.00
C GLU A 70 11.58 3.68 4.71
N PRO A 71 12.60 4.38 4.17
CA PRO A 71 13.14 5.59 4.82
C PRO A 71 12.05 6.65 4.93
N ILE A 72 11.96 7.25 6.12
CA ILE A 72 11.00 8.31 6.41
C ILE A 72 11.40 9.57 5.63
N TYR A 73 10.47 10.08 4.84
CA TYR A 73 10.68 11.30 4.08
C TYR A 73 10.57 12.54 4.97
N LEU A 74 11.64 13.34 5.04
CA LEU A 74 11.77 14.49 5.93
C LEU A 74 11.05 15.77 5.44
N GLY A 75 10.22 15.70 4.40
CA GLY A 75 9.44 16.84 3.95
C GLY A 75 10.20 17.89 3.12
N THR A 76 11.37 17.58 2.56
CA THR A 76 12.25 18.51 1.81
C THR A 76 11.51 19.36 0.75
N CYS A 77 10.46 18.83 0.13
CA CYS A 77 9.69 19.53 -0.90
C CYS A 77 8.34 20.07 -0.40
N ARG A 78 8.00 19.96 0.89
CA ARG A 78 6.67 20.34 1.41
C ARG A 78 6.23 21.76 1.08
N ASN A 79 7.17 22.67 0.99
CA ASN A 79 6.90 24.09 0.74
C ASN A 79 7.16 24.51 -0.71
N LYS A 80 7.42 23.53 -1.61
CA LYS A 80 7.60 23.79 -3.04
C LYS A 80 6.26 23.79 -3.76
N ASN A 81 6.07 24.77 -4.65
CA ASN A 81 4.94 24.83 -5.57
C ASN A 81 5.42 24.49 -6.99
N LEU A 82 4.52 24.12 -7.90
CA LEU A 82 4.86 23.86 -9.30
C LEU A 82 5.59 25.03 -9.96
N SER A 83 5.18 26.28 -9.65
CA SER A 83 5.78 27.51 -10.17
C SER A 83 7.22 27.76 -9.68
N THR A 84 7.65 27.09 -8.61
CA THR A 84 9.00 27.20 -8.04
C THR A 84 9.92 26.08 -8.47
N LEU A 85 9.42 25.10 -9.23
CA LEU A 85 10.21 23.98 -9.73
C LEU A 85 10.90 24.36 -11.04
N ASP A 86 12.14 23.91 -11.20
CA ASP A 86 12.87 23.98 -12.45
C ASP A 86 12.08 23.24 -13.55
N ALA A 87 11.95 23.88 -14.72
CA ALA A 87 11.25 23.33 -15.88
C ALA A 87 11.78 21.95 -16.29
N GLN A 88 13.08 21.69 -16.08
CA GLN A 88 13.71 20.40 -16.36
C GLN A 88 13.25 19.27 -15.42
N LEU A 89 12.67 19.60 -14.27
CA LEU A 89 12.19 18.66 -13.28
C LEU A 89 10.68 18.37 -13.38
N LEU A 90 9.95 19.09 -14.22
CA LEU A 90 8.49 18.94 -14.34
C LEU A 90 8.05 17.53 -14.77
N ASN A 91 8.88 16.83 -15.54
CA ASN A 91 8.63 15.44 -15.94
C ASN A 91 9.05 14.39 -14.90
N ARG A 92 9.52 14.82 -13.72
CA ARG A 92 9.99 13.93 -12.63
C ARG A 92 9.20 14.14 -11.34
N ILE A 93 8.02 14.73 -11.41
CA ILE A 93 7.21 15.07 -10.25
C ILE A 93 6.47 13.84 -9.73
N ASN A 94 6.73 13.49 -8.48
CA ASN A 94 5.86 12.65 -7.69
C ASN A 94 4.93 13.55 -6.85
N TRP A 95 3.68 13.17 -6.67
CA TRP A 95 2.80 13.84 -5.72
C TRP A 95 2.84 13.12 -4.39
N ARG A 96 3.17 13.86 -3.32
CA ARG A 96 3.20 13.32 -1.96
C ARG A 96 2.06 13.84 -1.13
N PHE A 97 1.45 12.95 -0.37
CA PHE A 97 0.48 13.30 0.66
C PHE A 97 1.22 13.91 1.85
N ARG A 98 0.70 15.03 2.36
CA ARG A 98 1.22 15.74 3.53
C ARG A 98 0.64 15.10 4.78
N VAL A 99 1.46 14.42 5.58
CA VAL A 99 1.01 13.85 6.86
C VAL A 99 0.93 14.93 7.94
N PRO A 100 0.01 14.80 8.91
CA PRO A 100 -0.08 15.70 10.06
C PRO A 100 0.96 15.32 11.12
N ASP A 101 2.15 15.92 11.08
CA ASP A 101 3.27 15.57 11.95
C ASP A 101 2.87 15.61 13.44
N GLY A 102 3.27 14.57 14.17
CA GLY A 102 2.99 14.40 15.60
C GLY A 102 1.60 13.83 15.91
N GLU A 103 0.72 13.70 14.94
CA GLU A 103 -0.59 13.06 15.15
C GLU A 103 -0.45 11.55 15.25
N THR A 104 -1.10 10.95 16.24
CA THR A 104 -1.19 9.49 16.37
C THR A 104 -2.38 8.97 15.59
N ILE A 105 -2.12 8.15 14.59
CA ILE A 105 -3.14 7.44 13.81
C ILE A 105 -3.37 6.09 14.45
N SER A 106 -4.59 5.88 14.97
CA SER A 106 -4.96 4.65 15.68
C SER A 106 -6.06 3.90 14.95
N PHE A 107 -5.99 2.58 14.96
CA PHE A 107 -7.05 1.70 14.46
C PHE A 107 -7.06 0.36 15.23
N ALA A 108 -8.21 -0.27 15.29
CA ALA A 108 -8.34 -1.63 15.80
C ALA A 108 -8.12 -2.61 14.66
N ASP A 109 -7.12 -3.49 14.80
CA ASP A 109 -6.88 -4.58 13.88
C ASP A 109 -7.49 -5.87 14.43
N GLY A 110 -8.14 -6.67 13.56
CA GLY A 110 -8.84 -7.87 13.98
C GLY A 110 -7.95 -8.97 14.59
N ASN A 111 -6.65 -8.95 14.28
CA ASN A 111 -5.68 -9.92 14.80
C ASN A 111 -4.68 -9.30 15.78
N PHE A 112 -4.16 -8.11 15.49
CA PHE A 112 -3.12 -7.47 16.31
C PHE A 112 -3.67 -6.45 17.32
N GLY A 113 -5.00 -6.29 17.43
CA GLY A 113 -5.62 -5.37 18.37
C GLY A 113 -5.36 -3.90 18.05
N LEU A 114 -5.29 -3.06 19.06
CA LEU A 114 -5.07 -1.61 18.88
C LEU A 114 -3.68 -1.33 18.30
N GLN A 115 -3.65 -0.73 17.13
CA GLN A 115 -2.44 -0.28 16.46
C GLN A 115 -2.35 1.25 16.50
N GLN A 116 -1.13 1.77 16.68
CA GLN A 116 -0.87 3.20 16.77
C GLN A 116 0.41 3.56 16.02
N PHE A 117 0.33 4.57 15.16
CA PHE A 117 1.46 5.08 14.39
C PHE A 117 1.49 6.60 14.47
N VAL A 118 2.63 7.18 14.80
CA VAL A 118 2.82 8.63 14.90
C VAL A 118 3.30 9.17 13.55
N ALA A 119 2.48 10.01 12.93
CA ALA A 119 2.84 10.68 11.67
C ALA A 119 4.08 11.58 11.85
N GLY A 120 4.98 11.52 10.89
CA GLY A 120 6.28 12.21 10.95
C GLY A 120 7.37 11.43 11.71
N LYS A 121 7.02 10.41 12.50
CA LYS A 121 7.95 9.58 13.27
C LYS A 121 7.98 8.13 12.79
N ASP A 122 6.83 7.47 12.71
CA ASP A 122 6.74 6.07 12.30
C ASP A 122 6.52 5.94 10.78
N PHE A 123 6.02 6.98 10.15
CA PHE A 123 5.95 7.14 8.70
C PHE A 123 5.92 8.63 8.32
N GLY A 124 6.50 8.97 7.17
CA GLY A 124 6.52 10.35 6.64
C GLY A 124 5.55 10.55 5.48
N ASP A 125 5.67 11.73 4.83
CA ASP A 125 4.92 12.04 3.62
C ASP A 125 5.15 10.97 2.54
N PHE A 126 4.10 10.39 2.04
CA PHE A 126 4.16 9.26 1.14
C PHE A 126 3.66 9.60 -0.27
N VAL A 127 4.18 8.92 -1.26
CA VAL A 127 3.80 9.13 -2.67
C VAL A 127 2.38 8.60 -2.89
N VAL A 128 1.53 9.42 -3.50
CA VAL A 128 0.19 9.03 -3.98
C VAL A 128 0.13 8.95 -5.50
N TRP A 129 1.01 9.68 -6.19
CA TRP A 129 1.13 9.62 -7.65
C TRP A 129 2.59 9.70 -8.07
N ARG A 130 2.99 8.80 -8.95
CA ARG A 130 4.38 8.67 -9.40
C ARG A 130 4.64 9.52 -10.63
N HIS A 131 5.91 9.87 -10.83
CA HIS A 131 6.37 10.66 -11.98
C HIS A 131 6.21 9.97 -13.34
N ASP A 132 6.07 8.64 -13.36
CA ASP A 132 5.79 7.83 -14.54
C ASP A 132 4.28 7.70 -14.82
N ASP A 133 3.51 8.63 -14.26
CA ASP A 133 2.07 8.79 -14.45
C ASP A 133 1.21 7.59 -13.97
N VAL A 134 1.65 6.95 -12.89
CA VAL A 134 0.97 5.80 -12.27
C VAL A 134 0.56 6.15 -10.85
N PRO A 135 -0.68 5.80 -10.41
CA PRO A 135 -1.08 5.93 -9.01
C PRO A 135 -0.18 5.08 -8.12
N ALA A 136 0.14 5.59 -6.94
CA ALA A 136 0.84 4.77 -5.94
C ALA A 136 -0.14 3.84 -5.23
N TYR A 137 0.38 2.75 -4.68
CA TYR A 137 -0.37 1.70 -4.00
C TYR A 137 -1.40 2.23 -2.99
N GLN A 138 -0.99 3.19 -2.14
CA GLN A 138 -1.86 3.71 -1.08
C GLN A 138 -3.11 4.39 -1.64
N LEU A 139 -2.96 5.19 -2.71
CA LEU A 139 -4.10 5.86 -3.35
C LEU A 139 -4.99 4.86 -4.08
N ALA A 140 -4.40 3.96 -4.87
CA ALA A 140 -5.15 3.00 -5.66
C ALA A 140 -6.01 2.10 -4.76
N CYS A 141 -5.46 1.56 -3.66
CA CYS A 141 -6.22 0.74 -2.72
C CYS A 141 -7.42 1.51 -2.13
N VAL A 142 -7.21 2.71 -1.59
CA VAL A 142 -8.30 3.47 -0.96
C VAL A 142 -9.42 3.81 -1.94
N VAL A 143 -9.06 4.20 -3.17
CA VAL A 143 -10.04 4.51 -4.22
C VAL A 143 -10.82 3.27 -4.64
N ASP A 144 -10.14 2.14 -4.80
CA ASP A 144 -10.77 0.89 -5.18
C ASP A 144 -11.65 0.33 -4.07
N ASP A 145 -11.12 0.25 -2.84
CA ASP A 145 -11.86 -0.24 -1.68
C ASP A 145 -13.15 0.55 -1.46
N ALA A 146 -13.09 1.88 -1.56
CA ALA A 146 -14.27 2.73 -1.43
C ALA A 146 -15.26 2.55 -2.58
N ALA A 147 -14.77 2.52 -3.84
CA ALA A 147 -15.62 2.38 -5.02
C ALA A 147 -16.28 0.99 -5.12
N MET A 148 -15.59 -0.04 -4.64
CA MET A 148 -16.09 -1.43 -4.59
C MET A 148 -16.83 -1.74 -3.27
N GLN A 149 -17.01 -0.75 -2.39
CA GLN A 149 -17.72 -0.90 -1.11
C GLN A 149 -17.13 -2.03 -0.23
N ILE A 150 -15.81 -2.14 -0.21
CA ILE A 150 -15.11 -3.13 0.62
C ILE A 150 -15.36 -2.82 2.10
N THR A 151 -15.82 -3.80 2.84
CA THR A 151 -16.14 -3.69 4.27
C THR A 151 -15.04 -4.23 5.17
N GLU A 152 -14.19 -5.13 4.66
CA GLU A 152 -13.09 -5.72 5.40
C GLU A 152 -11.90 -6.01 4.47
N VAL A 153 -10.68 -5.67 4.93
CA VAL A 153 -9.41 -5.94 4.22
C VAL A 153 -8.59 -6.93 5.00
N VAL A 154 -8.30 -8.10 4.39
CA VAL A 154 -7.41 -9.12 4.94
C VAL A 154 -6.09 -9.12 4.17
N ARG A 155 -4.96 -8.94 4.87
CA ARG A 155 -3.63 -8.85 4.23
C ARG A 155 -2.48 -9.14 5.19
N GLY A 156 -1.24 -9.16 4.72
CA GLY A 156 -0.08 -9.44 5.55
C GLY A 156 0.28 -8.31 6.52
N ALA A 157 0.85 -8.66 7.68
CA ALA A 157 1.25 -7.72 8.75
C ALA A 157 2.33 -6.70 8.33
N ASP A 158 3.02 -6.93 7.22
CA ASP A 158 3.94 -5.96 6.61
C ASP A 158 3.24 -4.70 6.10
N LEU A 159 1.93 -4.71 6.02
CA LEU A 159 1.11 -3.58 5.59
C LEU A 159 0.43 -2.81 6.75
N LEU A 160 0.75 -3.11 8.02
CA LEU A 160 0.20 -2.38 9.17
C LEU A 160 0.45 -0.87 9.09
N ALA A 161 1.69 -0.44 8.81
CA ALA A 161 2.00 0.98 8.61
C ALA A 161 1.31 1.58 7.37
N SER A 162 1.03 0.76 6.35
CA SER A 162 0.25 1.19 5.18
C SER A 162 -1.20 1.50 5.55
N THR A 163 -1.78 0.78 6.52
CA THR A 163 -3.12 1.07 7.04
C THR A 163 -3.19 2.49 7.61
N ALA A 164 -2.22 2.91 8.41
CA ALA A 164 -2.19 4.27 8.95
C ALA A 164 -2.15 5.34 7.83
N ARG A 165 -1.37 5.11 6.77
CA ARG A 165 -1.32 6.00 5.59
C ARG A 165 -2.66 6.03 4.85
N GLN A 166 -3.30 4.88 4.66
CA GLN A 166 -4.59 4.75 3.99
C GLN A 166 -5.71 5.41 4.80
N LEU A 167 -5.71 5.31 6.12
CA LEU A 167 -6.66 6.00 6.99
C LEU A 167 -6.60 7.54 6.84
N LEU A 168 -5.41 8.10 6.62
CA LEU A 168 -5.27 9.52 6.30
C LEU A 168 -5.93 9.87 4.95
N LEU A 169 -5.84 8.98 3.95
CA LEU A 169 -6.52 9.18 2.67
C LEU A 169 -8.04 9.03 2.80
N TYR A 170 -8.53 8.02 3.54
CA TYR A 170 -9.96 7.89 3.85
C TYR A 170 -10.50 9.17 4.49
N ARG A 171 -9.77 9.72 5.46
CA ARG A 171 -10.11 10.99 6.12
C ARG A 171 -10.12 12.17 5.14
N ALA A 172 -9.09 12.30 4.29
CA ALA A 172 -8.99 13.37 3.31
C ALA A 172 -10.11 13.34 2.27
N PHE A 173 -10.61 12.14 1.93
CA PHE A 173 -11.73 11.97 1.03
C PHE A 173 -13.10 12.02 1.73
N ASN A 174 -13.12 12.09 3.06
CA ASN A 174 -14.35 11.97 3.89
C ASN A 174 -15.09 10.65 3.64
N LEU A 175 -14.34 9.54 3.58
CA LEU A 175 -14.84 8.19 3.37
C LEU A 175 -14.74 7.35 4.65
N THR A 176 -15.64 6.39 4.81
CA THR A 176 -15.57 5.40 5.89
C THR A 176 -14.56 4.32 5.53
N PRO A 177 -13.53 4.06 6.35
CA PRO A 177 -12.58 2.99 6.11
C PRO A 177 -13.22 1.62 6.37
N PRO A 178 -12.73 0.54 5.71
CA PRO A 178 -13.10 -0.83 6.04
C PRO A 178 -12.51 -1.26 7.40
N ALA A 179 -12.97 -2.39 7.92
CA ALA A 179 -12.26 -3.09 8.97
C ALA A 179 -10.95 -3.70 8.41
N PHE A 180 -9.96 -3.91 9.27
CA PHE A 180 -8.68 -4.49 8.88
C PHE A 180 -8.36 -5.72 9.71
N PHE A 181 -7.86 -6.75 9.03
CA PHE A 181 -7.32 -7.96 9.64
C PHE A 181 -5.96 -8.28 9.01
N HIS A 182 -4.89 -8.15 9.78
CA HIS A 182 -3.55 -8.47 9.30
C HIS A 182 -3.13 -9.87 9.72
N CYS A 183 -2.71 -10.68 8.74
CA CYS A 183 -2.19 -12.03 8.98
C CYS A 183 -0.71 -11.96 9.36
N PRO A 184 -0.23 -12.83 10.27
CA PRO A 184 1.19 -13.00 10.51
C PRO A 184 1.94 -13.35 9.23
N LEU A 185 3.20 -12.91 9.14
CA LEU A 185 4.05 -13.27 8.00
C LEU A 185 4.66 -14.65 8.22
N LEU A 186 4.60 -15.49 7.20
CA LEU A 186 5.29 -16.76 7.22
C LEU A 186 6.81 -16.53 7.20
N ARG A 187 7.51 -17.29 8.03
CA ARG A 187 8.96 -17.27 8.16
C ARG A 187 9.52 -18.63 7.85
N ASP A 188 10.76 -18.70 7.38
CA ASP A 188 11.50 -19.94 7.22
C ASP A 188 12.07 -20.44 8.57
N GLU A 189 12.78 -21.55 8.52
CA GLU A 189 13.41 -22.17 9.69
C GLU A 189 14.48 -21.29 10.33
N THR A 190 15.02 -20.32 9.58
CA THR A 190 16.00 -19.34 10.07
C THR A 190 15.37 -18.10 10.66
N GLY A 191 14.02 -18.00 10.60
CA GLY A 191 13.26 -16.84 11.03
C GLY A 191 13.21 -15.70 10.00
N GLU A 192 13.78 -15.90 8.81
CA GLU A 192 13.64 -14.95 7.71
C GLU A 192 12.24 -14.99 7.10
N ARG A 193 11.74 -13.81 6.70
CA ARG A 193 10.45 -13.70 6.00
C ARG A 193 10.50 -14.43 4.67
N LEU A 194 9.52 -15.30 4.43
CA LEU A 194 9.31 -15.88 3.10
C LEU A 194 8.91 -14.76 2.12
N ALA A 195 9.82 -14.43 1.20
CA ALA A 195 9.64 -13.38 0.22
C ALA A 195 9.67 -13.95 -1.20
N LYS A 196 9.22 -13.15 -2.19
CA LYS A 196 9.18 -13.53 -3.63
C LYS A 196 10.52 -14.02 -4.19
N ARG A 197 11.65 -13.67 -3.60
CA ARG A 197 12.98 -14.18 -3.97
C ARG A 197 13.21 -15.66 -3.60
N HIS A 198 12.30 -16.26 -2.84
CA HIS A 198 12.29 -17.70 -2.55
C HIS A 198 11.25 -18.39 -3.44
N ASP A 199 11.42 -18.33 -4.75
CA ASP A 199 10.49 -18.92 -5.75
C ASP A 199 10.14 -20.39 -5.48
N ALA A 200 11.03 -21.12 -4.80
CA ALA A 200 10.82 -22.50 -4.37
C ALA A 200 9.60 -22.71 -3.45
N LEU A 201 9.10 -21.66 -2.80
CA LEU A 201 7.98 -21.70 -1.85
C LEU A 201 6.70 -21.03 -2.39
N SER A 202 6.65 -20.71 -3.67
CA SER A 202 5.40 -20.24 -4.27
C SER A 202 4.37 -21.38 -4.30
N LEU A 203 3.07 -21.06 -4.08
CA LEU A 203 2.00 -22.07 -4.17
C LEU A 203 2.05 -22.84 -5.50
N ARG A 204 2.41 -22.16 -6.60
CA ARG A 204 2.59 -22.78 -7.93
C ARG A 204 3.69 -23.84 -7.92
N THR A 205 4.84 -23.54 -7.32
CA THR A 205 5.97 -24.48 -7.25
C THR A 205 5.64 -25.63 -6.33
N LEU A 206 5.02 -25.39 -5.18
CA LEU A 206 4.59 -26.44 -4.25
C LEU A 206 3.57 -27.38 -4.88
N ARG A 207 2.58 -26.83 -5.59
CA ARG A 207 1.61 -27.62 -6.37
C ARG A 207 2.30 -28.47 -7.45
N ALA A 208 3.26 -27.90 -8.17
CA ALA A 208 4.01 -28.61 -9.21
C ALA A 208 4.90 -29.73 -8.66
N SER A 209 5.37 -29.60 -7.43
CA SER A 209 6.14 -30.65 -6.71
C SER A 209 5.27 -31.75 -6.08
N GLY A 210 3.94 -31.66 -6.22
CA GLY A 210 3.00 -32.67 -5.72
C GLY A 210 2.51 -32.43 -4.28
N GLU A 211 2.79 -31.26 -3.69
CA GLU A 211 2.22 -30.88 -2.40
C GLU A 211 0.70 -30.75 -2.50
N THR A 212 0.01 -31.14 -1.43
CA THR A 212 -1.44 -30.99 -1.30
C THR A 212 -1.79 -29.79 -0.43
N THR A 213 -3.00 -29.28 -0.59
CA THR A 213 -3.49 -28.17 0.24
C THR A 213 -3.55 -28.57 1.71
N ASP A 214 -3.86 -29.82 2.03
CA ASP A 214 -3.92 -30.32 3.39
C ASP A 214 -2.53 -30.42 4.03
N SER A 215 -1.51 -30.89 3.28
CA SER A 215 -0.13 -30.91 3.76
C SER A 215 0.37 -29.48 4.07
N LEU A 216 0.04 -28.51 3.22
CA LEU A 216 0.41 -27.11 3.42
C LEU A 216 -0.32 -26.48 4.61
N ARG A 217 -1.61 -26.78 4.78
CA ARG A 217 -2.36 -26.30 5.95
C ARG A 217 -1.78 -26.84 7.25
N GLN A 218 -1.45 -28.11 7.32
CA GLN A 218 -0.83 -28.72 8.52
C GLN A 218 0.57 -28.14 8.83
N LYS A 219 1.31 -27.74 7.77
CA LYS A 219 2.69 -27.24 7.93
C LYS A 219 2.75 -25.79 8.37
N TYR A 220 1.80 -24.93 7.94
CA TYR A 220 1.90 -23.49 8.09
C TYR A 220 0.79 -22.84 8.92
N PHE A 221 -0.26 -23.58 9.26
CA PHE A 221 -1.43 -23.12 10.01
C PHE A 221 -1.84 -24.10 11.11
#